data_7ed84ab2495e941fae68b099138a4904
#
_entry.id   7ed84ab2495e941fae68b099138a4904
#
_cell.length_a   1.000
_cell.length_b   1.000
_cell.length_c   1.000
_cell.angle_alpha   90.00
_cell.angle_beta   90.00
_cell.angle_gamma   90.00
#
_symmetry.space_group_name_H-M   'P 1'
#
loop_
_entity.id
_entity.type
_entity.pdbx_description
1 polymer ?
#
loop_
_entity_poly.entity_id
_entity_poly.type
_entity_poly.pdbx_seq_one_letter_code
_entity_poly.pdbx_strand_id
1 'polypeptide(L)'
;MYFAYIVNAVKKKRRIKRFEKSLMLVPFGIDVLVTATTPLTGLIFVITETNEYVHGPLFFILYFNAMLYVLASQVYTVVYRAIFTKGQQVVVYTYTISSFVVLIVQMIFPNLMIAQFAVAIAVLLIYLSLENPQDYTEKGLGTFNRQAFEKILTANIENEKHFSVFTVELDGMQYISETMGTESANTILKQFAEAITGAAGRRRVFYVTGNRFAVVSESRKEDWRELVKSIRVRCEQPFYSDSVAITLTAPMCVTDYPEDAVRLADIEALMEICLDDARMRSDEEVVYANIDLLEKHRRESRIIQIMKQALAEHQFAVYYQPIFSVEKQRFTSAEALVRLQNDELGFISPEEFIPLAEKNGLILEIGEFVFREVCRFIVEEQLLSRGD
;
A
#
# COMPACT_ATOMS: atom_id res chain seq x y z
N MET A 1 -13.69 28.94 -5.54
CA MET A 1 -13.70 27.47 -5.70
C MET A 1 -12.28 26.88 -5.68
N TYR A 2 -11.34 27.32 -6.51
CA TYR A 2 -9.98 26.79 -6.61
C TYR A 2 -9.15 26.90 -5.30
N PHE A 3 -9.13 28.09 -4.65
CA PHE A 3 -8.45 28.27 -3.36
C PHE A 3 -9.04 27.36 -2.27
N ALA A 4 -10.37 27.23 -2.20
CA ALA A 4 -11.04 26.33 -1.28
C ALA A 4 -10.62 24.86 -1.49
N TYR A 5 -10.40 24.46 -2.74
CA TYR A 5 -9.91 23.15 -3.08
C TYR A 5 -8.48 22.91 -2.53
N ILE A 6 -7.53 23.84 -2.77
CA ILE A 6 -6.16 23.76 -2.27
C ILE A 6 -6.13 23.69 -0.73
N VAL A 7 -6.91 24.56 -0.07
CA VAL A 7 -7.05 24.55 1.38
C VAL A 7 -7.61 23.19 1.88
N ASN A 8 -8.58 22.61 1.18
CA ASN A 8 -9.17 21.34 1.55
C ASN A 8 -8.19 20.15 1.34
N ALA A 9 -7.34 20.20 0.31
CA ALA A 9 -6.27 19.22 0.11
C ALA A 9 -5.26 19.24 1.30
N VAL A 10 -4.93 20.42 1.80
CA VAL A 10 -4.06 20.57 2.97
C VAL A 10 -4.77 20.19 4.28
N LYS A 11 -6.10 20.42 4.37
CA LYS A 11 -6.93 20.08 5.54
C LYS A 11 -6.87 18.57 5.87
N LYS A 12 -6.76 17.70 4.86
CA LYS A 12 -6.63 16.27 5.06
C LYS A 12 -5.40 15.87 5.88
N LYS A 13 -4.37 16.73 5.94
CA LYS A 13 -3.10 16.46 6.64
C LYS A 13 -2.85 17.36 7.85
N ARG A 14 -3.61 18.46 8.03
CA ARG A 14 -3.50 19.35 9.21
C ARG A 14 -4.77 20.15 9.49
N ARG A 15 -4.94 20.65 10.75
CA ARG A 15 -6.03 21.56 11.11
C ARG A 15 -5.85 22.93 10.45
N ILE A 16 -6.92 23.46 9.83
CA ILE A 16 -6.97 24.80 9.24
C ILE A 16 -7.00 25.85 10.35
N LYS A 17 -6.15 26.88 10.23
CA LYS A 17 -6.15 28.02 11.17
C LYS A 17 -7.36 28.93 10.93
N ARG A 18 -7.79 29.69 11.97
CA ARG A 18 -8.91 30.64 11.86
C ARG A 18 -8.69 31.67 10.76
N PHE A 19 -7.46 32.19 10.62
CA PHE A 19 -7.10 33.16 9.58
C PHE A 19 -7.32 32.61 8.16
N GLU A 20 -6.98 31.34 7.91
CA GLU A 20 -7.15 30.69 6.60
C GLU A 20 -8.63 30.56 6.23
N LYS A 21 -9.49 30.28 7.22
CA LYS A 21 -10.95 30.29 7.03
C LYS A 21 -11.49 31.67 6.71
N SER A 22 -10.99 32.71 7.42
CA SER A 22 -11.39 34.08 7.16
C SER A 22 -10.96 34.56 5.77
N LEU A 23 -9.72 34.27 5.35
CA LEU A 23 -9.23 34.57 4.01
C LEU A 23 -10.07 33.89 2.90
N MET A 24 -10.63 32.71 3.17
CA MET A 24 -11.51 31.99 2.23
C MET A 24 -12.92 32.56 2.18
N LEU A 25 -13.49 32.94 3.33
CA LEU A 25 -14.92 33.26 3.43
C LEU A 25 -15.23 34.77 3.31
N VAL A 26 -14.34 35.63 3.81
CA VAL A 26 -14.63 37.09 3.86
C VAL A 26 -14.68 37.72 2.47
N PRO A 27 -13.67 37.55 1.57
CA PRO A 27 -13.74 38.11 0.23
C PRO A 27 -14.92 37.56 -0.58
N PHE A 28 -15.19 36.26 -0.44
CA PHE A 28 -16.35 35.63 -1.08
C PHE A 28 -17.67 36.22 -0.57
N GLY A 29 -17.80 36.41 0.74
CA GLY A 29 -19.00 37.06 1.32
C GLY A 29 -19.20 38.48 0.82
N ILE A 30 -18.11 39.26 0.64
CA ILE A 30 -18.15 40.60 0.06
C ILE A 30 -18.63 40.53 -1.40
N ASP A 31 -18.08 39.62 -2.22
CA ASP A 31 -18.49 39.48 -3.61
C ASP A 31 -19.98 39.12 -3.74
N VAL A 32 -20.45 38.18 -2.93
CA VAL A 32 -21.86 37.77 -2.91
C VAL A 32 -22.76 38.93 -2.50
N LEU A 33 -22.38 39.70 -1.46
CA LEU A 33 -23.19 40.82 -0.94
C LEU A 33 -23.25 41.96 -1.97
N VAL A 34 -22.10 42.35 -2.53
CA VAL A 34 -22.05 43.42 -3.52
C VAL A 34 -22.79 43.03 -4.80
N THR A 35 -22.64 41.78 -5.25
CA THR A 35 -23.34 41.28 -6.44
C THR A 35 -24.86 41.21 -6.21
N ALA A 36 -25.31 40.72 -5.07
CA ALA A 36 -26.72 40.60 -4.73
C ALA A 36 -27.43 41.98 -4.57
N THR A 37 -26.70 43.00 -4.12
CA THR A 37 -27.22 44.35 -3.97
C THR A 37 -27.12 45.20 -5.24
N THR A 38 -26.38 44.77 -6.25
CA THR A 38 -26.16 45.50 -7.51
C THR A 38 -27.45 45.91 -8.23
N PRO A 39 -28.52 45.08 -8.32
CA PRO A 39 -29.75 45.50 -8.98
C PRO A 39 -30.42 46.75 -8.35
N LEU A 40 -30.16 46.98 -7.05
CA LEU A 40 -30.71 48.15 -6.32
C LEU A 40 -29.71 49.31 -6.25
N THR A 41 -28.42 49.00 -6.18
CA THR A 41 -27.37 49.99 -5.90
C THR A 41 -26.57 50.43 -7.11
N GLY A 42 -26.59 49.65 -8.19
CA GLY A 42 -25.76 49.90 -9.37
C GLY A 42 -24.25 49.78 -9.13
N LEU A 43 -23.81 49.12 -8.03
CA LEU A 43 -22.41 49.12 -7.60
C LEU A 43 -21.46 48.40 -8.56
N ILE A 44 -21.87 47.29 -9.16
CA ILE A 44 -21.05 46.51 -10.10
C ILE A 44 -21.41 46.88 -11.56
N PHE A 45 -22.70 46.94 -11.87
CA PHE A 45 -23.19 47.31 -13.20
C PHE A 45 -24.55 47.99 -13.13
N VAL A 46 -24.84 48.75 -14.17
CA VAL A 46 -26.16 49.39 -14.40
C VAL A 46 -26.58 49.03 -15.82
N ILE A 47 -27.85 48.67 -16.00
CA ILE A 47 -28.43 48.55 -17.31
C ILE A 47 -29.17 49.89 -17.56
N THR A 48 -28.75 50.59 -18.61
CA THR A 48 -29.36 51.87 -19.02
C THR A 48 -30.73 51.64 -19.64
N GLU A 49 -31.53 52.71 -19.80
CA GLU A 49 -32.83 52.67 -20.51
C GLU A 49 -32.69 52.21 -21.95
N THR A 50 -31.50 52.37 -22.55
CA THR A 50 -31.14 51.87 -23.87
C THR A 50 -30.71 50.40 -23.94
N ASN A 51 -30.87 49.65 -22.85
CA ASN A 51 -30.40 48.28 -22.67
C ASN A 51 -28.88 48.09 -22.81
N GLU A 52 -28.11 49.15 -22.57
CA GLU A 52 -26.64 49.08 -22.58
C GLU A 52 -26.12 48.74 -21.19
N TYR A 53 -25.09 47.88 -21.16
CA TYR A 53 -24.38 47.48 -19.95
C TYR A 53 -23.28 48.52 -19.61
N VAL A 54 -23.35 49.14 -18.46
CA VAL A 54 -22.34 50.12 -17.97
C VAL A 54 -21.75 49.61 -16.67
N HIS A 55 -20.43 49.69 -16.56
CA HIS A 55 -19.73 49.30 -15.33
C HIS A 55 -20.02 50.27 -14.18
N GLY A 56 -20.36 49.70 -13.01
CA GLY A 56 -20.51 50.47 -11.78
C GLY A 56 -19.18 50.79 -11.11
N PRO A 57 -19.20 51.68 -10.07
CA PRO A 57 -17.98 52.16 -9.41
C PRO A 57 -17.18 51.07 -8.68
N LEU A 58 -17.80 49.98 -8.27
CA LEU A 58 -17.13 48.84 -7.58
C LEU A 58 -16.87 47.63 -8.50
N PHE A 59 -17.00 47.80 -9.81
CA PHE A 59 -16.77 46.72 -10.78
C PHE A 59 -15.42 46.03 -10.59
N PHE A 60 -14.36 46.79 -10.30
CA PHE A 60 -13.02 46.22 -10.12
C PHE A 60 -12.83 45.39 -8.85
N ILE A 61 -13.74 45.41 -7.87
CA ILE A 61 -13.62 44.63 -6.64
C ILE A 61 -13.63 43.13 -6.90
N LEU A 62 -14.40 42.69 -7.91
CA LEU A 62 -14.47 41.27 -8.32
C LEU A 62 -13.12 40.79 -8.87
N TYR A 63 -12.46 41.60 -9.68
CA TYR A 63 -11.13 41.28 -10.24
C TYR A 63 -10.06 41.29 -9.14
N PHE A 64 -10.11 42.25 -8.21
CA PHE A 64 -9.22 42.30 -7.08
C PHE A 64 -9.33 41.07 -6.19
N ASN A 65 -10.54 40.64 -5.85
CA ASN A 65 -10.78 39.45 -5.05
C ASN A 65 -10.40 38.18 -5.81
N ALA A 66 -10.66 38.08 -7.11
CA ALA A 66 -10.19 36.97 -7.93
C ALA A 66 -8.67 36.83 -7.91
N MET A 67 -7.96 37.98 -8.08
CA MET A 67 -6.50 38.04 -8.04
C MET A 67 -5.94 37.65 -6.66
N LEU A 68 -6.58 38.11 -5.58
CA LEU A 68 -6.24 37.76 -4.21
C LEU A 68 -6.34 36.24 -3.99
N TYR A 69 -7.38 35.55 -4.48
CA TYR A 69 -7.52 34.10 -4.39
C TYR A 69 -6.47 33.37 -5.22
N VAL A 70 -6.12 33.87 -6.40
CA VAL A 70 -5.07 33.26 -7.25
C VAL A 70 -3.71 33.37 -6.54
N LEU A 71 -3.36 34.53 -6.01
CA LEU A 71 -2.12 34.76 -5.25
C LEU A 71 -2.08 33.94 -3.95
N ALA A 72 -3.18 33.91 -3.19
CA ALA A 72 -3.30 33.12 -1.97
C ALA A 72 -3.11 31.62 -2.25
N SER A 73 -3.66 31.13 -3.35
CA SER A 73 -3.49 29.75 -3.82
C SER A 73 -2.03 29.41 -4.07
N GLN A 74 -1.31 30.33 -4.70
CA GLN A 74 0.11 30.17 -5.03
C GLN A 74 0.97 30.14 -3.75
N VAL A 75 0.80 31.12 -2.88
CA VAL A 75 1.51 31.19 -1.60
C VAL A 75 1.26 29.91 -0.78
N TYR A 76 0.01 29.48 -0.75
CA TYR A 76 -0.38 28.28 -0.01
C TYR A 76 0.26 27.01 -0.57
N THR A 77 0.34 26.88 -1.89
CA THR A 77 1.00 25.74 -2.56
C THR A 77 2.52 25.74 -2.32
N VAL A 78 3.16 26.90 -2.35
CA VAL A 78 4.61 27.02 -2.05
C VAL A 78 4.91 26.69 -0.60
N VAL A 79 4.13 27.22 0.34
CA VAL A 79 4.30 26.96 1.79
C VAL A 79 4.11 25.48 2.13
N TYR A 80 3.14 24.83 1.48
CA TYR A 80 2.79 23.43 1.72
C TYR A 80 3.25 22.49 0.60
N ARG A 81 4.30 22.84 -0.14
CA ARG A 81 4.81 22.07 -1.29
C ARG A 81 5.05 20.58 -1.00
N ALA A 82 5.44 20.23 0.24
CA ALA A 82 5.68 18.86 0.65
C ALA A 82 4.40 17.99 0.68
N ILE A 83 3.22 18.61 0.67
CA ILE A 83 1.93 17.91 0.69
C ILE A 83 1.46 17.56 -0.73
N PHE A 84 1.89 18.33 -1.72
CA PHE A 84 1.47 18.19 -3.12
C PHE A 84 2.47 17.35 -3.91
N THR A 85 1.95 16.46 -4.76
CA THR A 85 2.78 15.74 -5.73
C THR A 85 3.35 16.71 -6.79
N LYS A 86 4.44 16.32 -7.47
CA LYS A 86 5.02 17.13 -8.55
C LYS A 86 3.98 17.48 -9.64
N GLY A 87 3.15 16.51 -10.02
CA GLY A 87 2.07 16.73 -11.00
C GLY A 87 1.05 17.76 -10.52
N GLN A 88 0.59 17.67 -9.28
CA GLN A 88 -0.33 18.65 -8.68
C GLN A 88 0.27 20.05 -8.62
N GLN A 89 1.57 20.18 -8.28
CA GLN A 89 2.26 21.46 -8.28
C GLN A 89 2.29 22.08 -9.69
N VAL A 90 2.63 21.31 -10.72
CA VAL A 90 2.63 21.78 -12.11
C VAL A 90 1.26 22.32 -12.52
N VAL A 91 0.17 21.60 -12.20
CA VAL A 91 -1.20 22.02 -12.49
C VAL A 91 -1.56 23.32 -11.79
N VAL A 92 -1.20 23.46 -10.50
CA VAL A 92 -1.42 24.68 -9.74
C VAL A 92 -0.67 25.88 -10.35
N TYR A 93 0.60 25.70 -10.74
CA TYR A 93 1.39 26.75 -11.37
C TYR A 93 0.83 27.13 -12.74
N THR A 94 0.51 26.16 -13.59
CA THR A 94 -0.08 26.41 -14.93
C THR A 94 -1.40 27.15 -14.81
N TYR A 95 -2.28 26.71 -13.90
CA TYR A 95 -3.55 27.39 -13.64
C TYR A 95 -3.35 28.83 -13.17
N THR A 96 -2.41 29.07 -12.25
CA THR A 96 -2.14 30.41 -11.74
C THR A 96 -1.67 31.34 -12.86
N ILE A 97 -0.71 30.89 -13.68
CA ILE A 97 -0.19 31.69 -14.81
C ILE A 97 -1.32 31.98 -15.82
N SER A 98 -2.07 30.96 -16.21
CA SER A 98 -3.18 31.15 -17.17
C SER A 98 -4.27 32.06 -16.64
N SER A 99 -4.64 31.94 -15.36
CA SER A 99 -5.62 32.82 -14.72
C SER A 99 -5.15 34.27 -14.66
N PHE A 100 -3.87 34.49 -14.40
CA PHE A 100 -3.27 35.83 -14.37
C PHE A 100 -3.33 36.49 -15.77
N VAL A 101 -2.96 35.75 -16.81
CA VAL A 101 -3.03 36.23 -18.21
C VAL A 101 -4.48 36.54 -18.59
N VAL A 102 -5.42 35.66 -18.26
CA VAL A 102 -6.84 35.91 -18.55
C VAL A 102 -7.39 37.13 -17.84
N LEU A 103 -7.05 37.32 -16.56
CA LEU A 103 -7.48 38.49 -15.80
C LEU A 103 -6.94 39.83 -16.41
N ILE A 104 -5.68 39.84 -16.87
CA ILE A 104 -5.09 41.01 -17.54
C ILE A 104 -5.80 41.28 -18.86
N VAL A 105 -6.00 40.26 -19.70
CA VAL A 105 -6.68 40.39 -20.98
C VAL A 105 -8.12 40.86 -20.80
N GLN A 106 -8.84 40.32 -19.82
CA GLN A 106 -10.20 40.73 -19.48
C GLN A 106 -10.29 42.16 -19.02
N MET A 107 -9.26 42.64 -18.29
CA MET A 107 -9.20 44.03 -17.83
C MET A 107 -8.97 45.02 -18.99
N ILE A 108 -8.17 44.60 -20.00
CA ILE A 108 -7.89 45.43 -21.20
C ILE A 108 -9.08 45.36 -22.19
N PHE A 109 -9.73 44.19 -22.32
CA PHE A 109 -10.82 43.95 -23.23
C PHE A 109 -12.08 43.44 -22.48
N PRO A 110 -12.82 44.31 -21.77
CA PRO A 110 -13.94 43.90 -20.92
C PRO A 110 -15.07 43.18 -21.66
N ASN A 111 -15.23 43.44 -22.95
CA ASN A 111 -16.25 42.84 -23.81
C ASN A 111 -15.96 41.37 -24.22
N LEU A 112 -14.74 40.88 -23.97
CA LEU A 112 -14.38 39.49 -24.27
C LEU A 112 -14.68 38.63 -23.03
N MET A 113 -15.65 37.73 -23.12
CA MET A 113 -16.04 36.83 -22.02
C MET A 113 -15.04 35.63 -21.82
N ILE A 114 -13.74 35.94 -21.79
CA ILE A 114 -12.66 34.92 -21.70
C ILE A 114 -12.56 34.31 -20.29
N ALA A 115 -12.91 35.07 -19.25
CA ALA A 115 -12.81 34.60 -17.85
C ALA A 115 -13.64 33.34 -17.58
N GLN A 116 -14.82 33.21 -18.18
CA GLN A 116 -15.69 32.05 -18.04
C GLN A 116 -15.07 30.80 -18.66
N PHE A 117 -14.44 30.95 -19.82
CA PHE A 117 -13.72 29.87 -20.50
C PHE A 117 -12.49 29.40 -19.68
N ALA A 118 -11.75 30.34 -19.09
CA ALA A 118 -10.62 30.02 -18.21
C ALA A 118 -11.07 29.27 -16.94
N VAL A 119 -12.21 29.61 -16.36
CA VAL A 119 -12.80 28.88 -15.23
C VAL A 119 -13.19 27.46 -15.66
N ALA A 120 -13.78 27.28 -16.82
CA ALA A 120 -14.13 25.95 -17.35
C ALA A 120 -12.88 25.08 -17.56
N ILE A 121 -11.82 25.62 -18.18
CA ILE A 121 -10.54 24.94 -18.34
C ILE A 121 -9.93 24.60 -16.98
N ALA A 122 -9.99 25.51 -16.01
CA ALA A 122 -9.48 25.26 -14.66
C ALA A 122 -10.18 24.08 -13.98
N VAL A 123 -11.50 24.04 -14.03
CA VAL A 123 -12.29 22.92 -13.49
C VAL A 123 -11.93 21.61 -14.18
N LEU A 124 -11.76 21.64 -15.51
CA LEU A 124 -11.35 20.48 -16.28
C LEU A 124 -9.93 20.01 -15.91
N LEU A 125 -8.97 20.92 -15.79
CA LEU A 125 -7.60 20.60 -15.37
C LEU A 125 -7.55 20.05 -13.93
N ILE A 126 -8.33 20.60 -13.01
CA ILE A 126 -8.50 20.10 -11.66
C ILE A 126 -9.05 18.67 -11.72
N TYR A 127 -10.11 18.44 -12.45
CA TYR A 127 -10.71 17.11 -12.59
C TYR A 127 -9.72 16.08 -13.16
N LEU A 128 -9.05 16.40 -14.26
CA LEU A 128 -8.08 15.52 -14.91
C LEU A 128 -6.83 15.23 -14.06
N SER A 129 -6.41 16.19 -13.23
CA SER A 129 -5.18 16.05 -12.43
C SER A 129 -5.36 15.41 -11.07
N LEU A 130 -6.57 15.44 -10.54
CA LEU A 130 -6.82 15.08 -9.14
C LEU A 130 -7.64 13.82 -8.96
N GLU A 131 -8.46 13.50 -9.93
CA GLU A 131 -9.38 12.37 -9.91
C GLU A 131 -9.32 11.60 -11.23
N ASN A 132 -8.11 11.39 -11.76
CA ASN A 132 -8.02 10.48 -12.90
C ASN A 132 -8.33 9.05 -12.39
N PRO A 133 -9.54 8.51 -12.63
CA PRO A 133 -9.88 7.15 -12.20
C PRO A 133 -8.92 6.10 -12.79
N GLN A 134 -8.22 6.46 -13.89
CA GLN A 134 -7.22 5.60 -14.52
C GLN A 134 -5.98 5.40 -13.67
N ASP A 135 -5.68 6.32 -12.75
CA ASP A 135 -4.52 6.18 -11.83
C ASP A 135 -4.76 5.10 -10.76
N TYR A 136 -6.03 4.69 -10.58
CA TYR A 136 -6.43 3.69 -9.59
C TYR A 136 -6.90 2.36 -10.19
N THR A 137 -6.88 2.23 -11.51
CA THR A 137 -7.26 0.99 -12.20
C THR A 137 -6.04 0.30 -12.79
N GLU A 138 -6.03 -1.04 -12.73
CA GLU A 138 -5.01 -1.85 -13.38
C GLU A 138 -5.33 -2.00 -14.87
N LYS A 139 -4.36 -1.60 -15.70
CA LYS A 139 -4.55 -1.61 -17.15
C LYS A 139 -4.70 -3.03 -17.67
N GLY A 140 -5.82 -3.30 -18.32
CA GLY A 140 -6.08 -4.59 -18.98
C GLY A 140 -6.76 -5.65 -18.11
N LEU A 141 -6.83 -5.47 -16.77
CA LEU A 141 -7.45 -6.44 -15.86
C LEU A 141 -8.87 -6.04 -15.42
N GLY A 142 -9.25 -4.77 -15.56
CA GLY A 142 -10.57 -4.29 -15.11
C GLY A 142 -10.74 -4.22 -13.59
N THR A 143 -9.66 -4.34 -12.85
CA THR A 143 -9.62 -4.26 -11.38
C THR A 143 -9.00 -2.95 -10.93
N PHE A 144 -9.13 -2.62 -9.65
CA PHE A 144 -8.31 -1.56 -9.04
C PHE A 144 -6.86 -2.02 -8.90
N ASN A 145 -5.92 -1.07 -8.90
CA ASN A 145 -4.50 -1.37 -8.74
C ASN A 145 -4.05 -1.34 -7.27
N ARG A 146 -2.77 -1.67 -7.03
CA ARG A 146 -2.14 -1.65 -5.71
C ARG A 146 -2.27 -0.29 -5.00
N GLN A 147 -2.08 0.81 -5.71
CA GLN A 147 -2.18 2.15 -5.12
C GLN A 147 -3.59 2.43 -4.56
N ALA A 148 -4.63 1.97 -5.26
CA ALA A 148 -6.02 2.05 -4.78
C ALA A 148 -6.23 1.17 -3.55
N PHE A 149 -5.66 -0.04 -3.52
CA PHE A 149 -5.71 -0.95 -2.39
C PHE A 149 -5.12 -0.31 -1.13
N GLU A 150 -3.86 0.13 -1.18
CA GLU A 150 -3.18 0.78 -0.06
C GLU A 150 -3.93 2.03 0.43
N LYS A 151 -4.44 2.86 -0.50
CA LYS A 151 -5.20 4.07 -0.16
C LYS A 151 -6.50 3.76 0.58
N ILE A 152 -7.23 2.74 0.15
CA ILE A 152 -8.51 2.35 0.77
C ILE A 152 -8.27 1.76 2.15
N LEU A 153 -7.31 0.85 2.30
CA LEU A 153 -6.98 0.27 3.60
C LEU A 153 -6.50 1.33 4.58
N THR A 154 -5.58 2.21 4.16
CA THR A 154 -5.10 3.32 5.00
C THR A 154 -6.25 4.22 5.44
N ALA A 155 -7.17 4.58 4.54
CA ALA A 155 -8.33 5.40 4.87
C ALA A 155 -9.29 4.69 5.84
N ASN A 156 -9.48 3.38 5.72
CA ASN A 156 -10.32 2.60 6.63
C ASN A 156 -9.67 2.48 8.02
N ILE A 157 -8.34 2.25 8.08
CA ILE A 157 -7.56 2.22 9.32
C ILE A 157 -7.60 3.59 10.02
N GLU A 158 -7.35 4.69 9.31
CA GLU A 158 -7.40 6.06 9.87
C GLU A 158 -8.79 6.45 10.41
N ASN A 159 -9.85 5.84 9.88
CA ASN A 159 -11.21 6.07 10.33
C ASN A 159 -11.74 4.98 11.29
N GLU A 160 -10.85 4.11 11.76
CA GLU A 160 -11.16 3.01 12.70
C GLU A 160 -12.34 2.12 12.23
N LYS A 161 -12.46 1.92 10.92
CA LYS A 161 -13.51 1.09 10.34
C LYS A 161 -13.11 -0.37 10.36
N HIS A 162 -14.02 -1.24 10.73
CA HIS A 162 -13.86 -2.67 10.51
C HIS A 162 -13.94 -3.02 9.02
N PHE A 163 -13.06 -3.89 8.57
CA PHE A 163 -13.09 -4.43 7.22
C PHE A 163 -12.41 -5.81 7.17
N SER A 164 -12.73 -6.56 6.14
CA SER A 164 -12.14 -7.87 5.87
C SER A 164 -11.48 -7.86 4.50
N VAL A 165 -10.30 -8.45 4.40
CA VAL A 165 -9.51 -8.60 3.17
C VAL A 165 -9.42 -10.08 2.83
N PHE A 166 -10.06 -10.47 1.74
CA PHE A 166 -9.85 -11.76 1.13
C PHE A 166 -8.73 -11.64 0.09
N THR A 167 -7.72 -12.49 0.20
CA THR A 167 -6.58 -12.49 -0.71
C THR A 167 -6.50 -13.83 -1.42
N VAL A 168 -6.20 -13.79 -2.70
CA VAL A 168 -6.00 -14.97 -3.54
C VAL A 168 -4.83 -14.75 -4.47
N GLU A 169 -4.06 -15.79 -4.69
CA GLU A 169 -2.92 -15.78 -5.61
C GLU A 169 -3.06 -16.92 -6.62
N LEU A 170 -2.78 -16.66 -7.89
CA LEU A 170 -2.81 -17.69 -8.92
C LEU A 170 -1.42 -18.32 -9.05
N ASP A 171 -1.28 -19.56 -8.59
CA ASP A 171 0.01 -20.26 -8.61
C ASP A 171 0.50 -20.61 -10.02
N GLY A 172 1.83 -20.80 -10.17
CA GLY A 172 2.45 -21.22 -11.42
C GLY A 172 2.64 -20.14 -12.47
N MET A 173 2.26 -18.89 -12.20
CA MET A 173 2.33 -17.78 -13.17
C MET A 173 3.75 -17.44 -13.61
N GLN A 174 4.75 -17.60 -12.74
CA GLN A 174 6.15 -17.42 -13.10
C GLN A 174 6.58 -18.45 -14.14
N TYR A 175 6.28 -19.72 -13.91
CA TYR A 175 6.59 -20.81 -14.84
C TYR A 175 5.93 -20.59 -16.21
N ILE A 176 4.67 -20.12 -16.23
CA ILE A 176 3.95 -19.79 -17.47
C ILE A 176 4.65 -18.65 -18.20
N SER A 177 5.03 -17.59 -17.49
CA SER A 177 5.73 -16.45 -18.08
C SER A 177 7.09 -16.83 -18.68
N GLU A 178 7.83 -17.72 -18.03
CA GLU A 178 9.15 -18.20 -18.48
C GLU A 178 9.04 -19.16 -19.67
N THR A 179 8.02 -20.03 -19.70
CA THR A 179 7.89 -21.10 -20.70
C THR A 179 7.03 -20.71 -21.91
N MET A 180 5.97 -19.90 -21.70
CA MET A 180 4.99 -19.53 -22.73
C MET A 180 5.01 -18.02 -23.07
N GLY A 181 5.83 -17.27 -22.36
CA GLY A 181 5.95 -15.82 -22.54
C GLY A 181 4.95 -15.00 -21.75
N THR A 182 5.27 -13.70 -21.63
CA THR A 182 4.50 -12.74 -20.81
C THR A 182 3.09 -12.50 -21.36
N GLU A 183 2.88 -12.61 -22.66
CA GLU A 183 1.56 -12.39 -23.28
C GLU A 183 0.56 -13.48 -22.89
N SER A 184 1.01 -14.73 -22.89
CA SER A 184 0.21 -15.88 -22.42
C SER A 184 -0.12 -15.77 -20.93
N ALA A 185 0.88 -15.39 -20.11
CA ALA A 185 0.67 -15.14 -18.69
C ALA A 185 -0.38 -14.04 -18.44
N ASN A 186 -0.30 -12.91 -19.16
CA ASN A 186 -1.26 -11.84 -19.05
C ASN A 186 -2.68 -12.25 -19.49
N THR A 187 -2.81 -13.10 -20.51
CA THR A 187 -4.09 -13.63 -20.96
C THR A 187 -4.75 -14.49 -19.88
N ILE A 188 -3.98 -15.37 -19.24
CA ILE A 188 -4.46 -16.21 -18.14
C ILE A 188 -4.84 -15.35 -16.92
N LEU A 189 -3.98 -14.38 -16.56
CA LEU A 189 -4.22 -13.47 -15.45
C LEU A 189 -5.50 -12.66 -15.64
N LYS A 190 -5.79 -12.25 -16.87
CA LYS A 190 -7.03 -11.55 -17.22
C LYS A 190 -8.26 -12.44 -17.03
N GLN A 191 -8.23 -13.69 -17.48
CA GLN A 191 -9.33 -14.65 -17.26
C GLN A 191 -9.59 -14.85 -15.76
N PHE A 192 -8.55 -14.92 -14.97
CA PHE A 192 -8.67 -15.03 -13.51
C PHE A 192 -9.24 -13.77 -12.87
N ALA A 193 -8.78 -12.58 -13.29
CA ALA A 193 -9.31 -11.30 -12.82
C ALA A 193 -10.81 -11.13 -13.13
N GLU A 194 -11.25 -11.54 -14.33
CA GLU A 194 -12.65 -11.54 -14.74
C GLU A 194 -13.49 -12.48 -13.85
N ALA A 195 -12.97 -13.67 -13.53
CA ALA A 195 -13.64 -14.63 -12.67
C ALA A 195 -13.80 -14.08 -11.23
N ILE A 196 -12.74 -13.53 -10.65
CA ILE A 196 -12.78 -12.92 -9.31
C ILE A 196 -13.77 -11.75 -9.28
N THR A 197 -13.71 -10.87 -10.29
CA THR A 197 -14.58 -9.69 -10.38
C THR A 197 -16.05 -10.09 -10.49
N GLY A 198 -16.36 -11.11 -11.29
CA GLY A 198 -17.70 -11.67 -11.40
C GLY A 198 -18.21 -12.26 -10.09
N ALA A 199 -17.36 -13.00 -9.38
CA ALA A 199 -17.70 -13.64 -8.11
C ALA A 199 -17.77 -12.65 -6.93
N ALA A 200 -16.99 -11.58 -6.96
CA ALA A 200 -16.95 -10.57 -5.90
C ALA A 200 -18.24 -9.72 -5.81
N GLY A 201 -19.04 -9.66 -6.87
CA GLY A 201 -20.29 -8.91 -6.92
C GLY A 201 -20.09 -7.40 -6.76
N ARG A 202 -20.58 -6.83 -5.64
CA ARG A 202 -20.42 -5.39 -5.36
C ARG A 202 -19.16 -5.03 -4.61
N ARG A 203 -18.33 -6.02 -4.20
CA ARG A 203 -17.07 -5.79 -3.49
C ARG A 203 -16.02 -5.27 -4.44
N ARG A 204 -15.04 -4.55 -3.91
CA ARG A 204 -13.96 -3.99 -4.71
C ARG A 204 -12.84 -5.01 -4.86
N VAL A 205 -12.44 -5.27 -6.11
CA VAL A 205 -11.35 -6.18 -6.46
C VAL A 205 -10.12 -5.37 -6.82
N PHE A 206 -8.99 -5.74 -6.24
CA PHE A 206 -7.71 -5.09 -6.40
C PHE A 206 -6.67 -6.07 -6.92
N TYR A 207 -5.89 -5.64 -7.90
CA TYR A 207 -4.64 -6.27 -8.27
C TYR A 207 -3.54 -5.74 -7.35
N VAL A 208 -2.92 -6.63 -6.58
CA VAL A 208 -1.93 -6.22 -5.57
C VAL A 208 -0.52 -6.31 -6.13
N THR A 209 -0.14 -7.46 -6.69
CA THR A 209 1.18 -7.66 -7.30
C THR A 209 1.21 -8.98 -8.09
N GLY A 210 1.99 -9.03 -9.17
CA GLY A 210 2.31 -10.25 -9.91
C GLY A 210 1.09 -11.08 -10.33
N ASN A 211 0.68 -11.99 -9.49
CA ASN A 211 -0.44 -12.93 -9.68
C ASN A 211 -1.44 -12.88 -8.52
N ARG A 212 -1.37 -11.84 -7.67
CA ARG A 212 -2.14 -11.72 -6.42
C ARG A 212 -3.24 -10.69 -6.54
N PHE A 213 -4.44 -11.07 -6.09
CA PHE A 213 -5.62 -10.22 -6.01
C PHE A 213 -6.12 -10.14 -4.58
N ALA A 214 -6.75 -9.01 -4.25
CA ALA A 214 -7.43 -8.82 -2.99
C ALA A 214 -8.86 -8.35 -3.22
N VAL A 215 -9.78 -8.81 -2.39
CA VAL A 215 -11.18 -8.34 -2.34
C VAL A 215 -11.42 -7.74 -0.98
N VAL A 216 -11.83 -6.48 -0.93
CA VAL A 216 -12.06 -5.76 0.33
C VAL A 216 -13.56 -5.61 0.57
N SER A 217 -14.00 -6.01 1.76
CA SER A 217 -15.35 -5.78 2.28
C SER A 217 -15.31 -4.89 3.53
N GLU A 218 -16.19 -3.89 3.60
CA GLU A 218 -16.35 -3.04 4.79
C GLU A 218 -17.34 -3.67 5.81
N SER A 219 -17.66 -4.96 5.65
CA SER A 219 -18.48 -5.72 6.57
C SER A 219 -17.64 -6.37 7.66
N ARG A 220 -18.14 -6.35 8.89
CA ARG A 220 -17.53 -7.07 10.00
C ARG A 220 -17.84 -8.56 9.85
N LYS A 221 -16.85 -9.42 9.80
CA LYS A 221 -16.97 -10.88 9.60
C LYS A 221 -17.75 -11.21 8.31
N GLU A 222 -17.21 -10.79 7.19
CA GLU A 222 -17.75 -11.11 5.87
C GLU A 222 -17.77 -12.63 5.64
N ASP A 223 -18.83 -13.10 5.00
CA ASP A 223 -18.93 -14.49 4.58
C ASP A 223 -18.28 -14.68 3.18
N TRP A 224 -17.15 -15.31 3.15
CA TRP A 224 -16.37 -15.53 1.93
C TRP A 224 -16.64 -16.87 1.21
N ARG A 225 -17.52 -17.73 1.78
CA ARG A 225 -17.77 -19.09 1.27
C ARG A 225 -18.18 -19.13 -0.20
N GLU A 226 -19.07 -18.24 -0.63
CA GLU A 226 -19.51 -18.18 -2.03
C GLU A 226 -18.38 -17.73 -2.97
N LEU A 227 -17.56 -16.77 -2.56
CA LEU A 227 -16.39 -16.31 -3.33
C LEU A 227 -15.35 -17.43 -3.45
N VAL A 228 -15.03 -18.10 -2.33
CA VAL A 228 -14.11 -19.24 -2.30
C VAL A 228 -14.57 -20.35 -3.24
N LYS A 229 -15.85 -20.74 -3.14
CA LYS A 229 -16.44 -21.76 -4.00
C LYS A 229 -16.34 -21.39 -5.48
N SER A 230 -16.63 -20.14 -5.82
CA SER A 230 -16.58 -19.66 -7.21
C SER A 230 -15.15 -19.68 -7.77
N ILE A 231 -14.16 -19.31 -6.96
CA ILE A 231 -12.74 -19.34 -7.37
C ILE A 231 -12.26 -20.78 -7.54
N ARG A 232 -12.62 -21.69 -6.62
CA ARG A 232 -12.29 -23.14 -6.74
C ARG A 232 -12.85 -23.72 -8.03
N VAL A 233 -14.14 -23.56 -8.28
CA VAL A 233 -14.79 -24.02 -9.52
C VAL A 233 -14.10 -23.45 -10.76
N ARG A 234 -13.63 -22.21 -10.70
CA ARG A 234 -12.88 -21.62 -11.82
C ARG A 234 -11.51 -22.26 -12.01
N CYS A 235 -10.80 -22.58 -10.93
CA CYS A 235 -9.47 -23.20 -10.97
C CYS A 235 -9.53 -24.68 -11.40
N GLU A 236 -10.65 -25.38 -11.15
CA GLU A 236 -10.89 -26.73 -11.69
C GLU A 236 -11.03 -26.75 -13.22
N GLN A 237 -11.41 -25.60 -13.81
CA GLN A 237 -11.52 -25.43 -15.24
C GLN A 237 -10.19 -24.93 -15.83
N PRO A 238 -9.78 -25.42 -17.01
CA PRO A 238 -8.54 -24.97 -17.61
C PRO A 238 -8.59 -23.49 -17.99
N PHE A 239 -7.46 -22.83 -17.86
CA PHE A 239 -7.19 -21.53 -18.45
C PHE A 239 -6.62 -21.74 -19.84
N TYR A 240 -7.01 -20.91 -20.78
CA TYR A 240 -6.61 -21.03 -22.17
C TYR A 240 -5.71 -19.87 -22.58
N SER A 241 -4.57 -20.20 -23.19
CA SER A 241 -3.76 -19.23 -23.92
C SER A 241 -3.31 -19.91 -25.22
N ASP A 242 -3.61 -19.29 -26.36
CA ASP A 242 -3.45 -19.84 -27.70
C ASP A 242 -4.12 -21.23 -27.80
N SER A 243 -3.34 -22.28 -28.04
CA SER A 243 -3.83 -23.68 -28.16
C SER A 243 -3.56 -24.51 -26.90
N VAL A 244 -3.08 -23.90 -25.82
CA VAL A 244 -2.70 -24.61 -24.58
C VAL A 244 -3.76 -24.39 -23.50
N ALA A 245 -4.15 -25.48 -22.84
CA ALA A 245 -5.05 -25.49 -21.70
C ALA A 245 -4.26 -25.86 -20.43
N ILE A 246 -4.33 -25.00 -19.39
CA ILE A 246 -3.56 -25.15 -18.15
C ILE A 246 -4.51 -25.09 -16.96
N THR A 247 -4.37 -26.05 -16.04
CA THR A 247 -5.05 -26.01 -14.74
C THR A 247 -4.11 -25.44 -13.70
N LEU A 248 -4.59 -24.50 -12.89
CA LEU A 248 -3.80 -23.79 -11.89
C LEU A 248 -4.51 -23.84 -10.54
N THR A 249 -3.73 -23.82 -9.48
CA THR A 249 -4.22 -23.68 -8.10
C THR A 249 -4.23 -22.22 -7.66
N ALA A 250 -5.07 -21.93 -6.68
CA ALA A 250 -5.20 -20.58 -6.14
C ALA A 250 -5.28 -20.62 -4.61
N PRO A 251 -4.16 -20.55 -3.88
CA PRO A 251 -4.16 -20.39 -2.44
C PRO A 251 -4.89 -19.11 -2.04
N MET A 252 -5.63 -19.20 -0.93
CA MET A 252 -6.54 -18.16 -0.47
C MET A 252 -6.37 -17.90 1.02
N CYS A 253 -6.46 -16.63 1.42
CA CYS A 253 -6.49 -16.28 2.83
C CYS A 253 -7.45 -15.12 3.13
N VAL A 254 -7.81 -14.99 4.39
CA VAL A 254 -8.65 -13.91 4.92
C VAL A 254 -7.96 -13.24 6.10
N THR A 255 -7.98 -11.92 6.12
CA THR A 255 -7.46 -11.10 7.22
C THR A 255 -8.52 -10.11 7.64
N ASP A 256 -8.86 -10.07 8.92
CA ASP A 256 -9.85 -9.16 9.50
C ASP A 256 -9.17 -8.02 10.27
N TYR A 257 -9.62 -6.79 10.03
CA TYR A 257 -9.17 -5.61 10.75
C TYR A 257 -10.27 -5.12 11.70
N PRO A 258 -9.96 -4.84 12.97
CA PRO A 258 -8.65 -4.80 13.62
C PRO A 258 -8.25 -6.10 14.33
N GLU A 259 -9.00 -7.18 14.17
CA GLU A 259 -8.86 -8.41 14.96
C GLU A 259 -7.49 -9.09 14.74
N ASP A 260 -7.01 -9.16 13.50
CA ASP A 260 -5.77 -9.88 13.14
C ASP A 260 -4.57 -8.92 12.97
N ALA A 261 -4.83 -7.65 12.63
CA ALA A 261 -3.82 -6.66 12.31
C ALA A 261 -4.23 -5.26 12.75
N VAL A 262 -3.28 -4.41 13.10
CA VAL A 262 -3.53 -3.02 13.49
C VAL A 262 -2.94 -1.99 12.52
N ARG A 263 -2.04 -2.40 11.62
CA ARG A 263 -1.39 -1.53 10.63
C ARG A 263 -1.45 -2.16 9.25
N LEU A 264 -1.37 -1.33 8.21
CA LEU A 264 -1.31 -1.79 6.82
C LEU A 264 -0.17 -2.82 6.60
N ALA A 265 1.01 -2.55 7.16
CA ALA A 265 2.16 -3.48 7.04
C ALA A 265 1.90 -4.86 7.68
N ASP A 266 1.06 -4.92 8.73
CA ASP A 266 0.69 -6.18 9.38
C ASP A 266 -0.26 -6.98 8.48
N ILE A 267 -1.22 -6.28 7.82
CA ILE A 267 -2.12 -6.89 6.82
C ILE A 267 -1.31 -7.47 5.66
N GLU A 268 -0.38 -6.70 5.10
CA GLU A 268 0.47 -7.15 3.97
C GLU A 268 1.34 -8.34 4.38
N ALA A 269 1.91 -8.34 5.59
CA ALA A 269 2.68 -9.47 6.10
C ALA A 269 1.81 -10.73 6.30
N LEU A 270 0.62 -10.59 6.86
CA LEU A 270 -0.32 -11.70 7.03
C LEU A 270 -0.79 -12.27 5.69
N MET A 271 -1.04 -11.43 4.68
CA MET A 271 -1.35 -11.90 3.33
C MET A 271 -0.26 -12.83 2.79
N GLU A 272 1.02 -12.48 2.98
CA GLU A 272 2.16 -13.30 2.55
C GLU A 272 2.22 -14.62 3.34
N ILE A 273 2.24 -14.53 4.67
CA ILE A 273 2.35 -15.68 5.57
C ILE A 273 1.23 -16.69 5.35
N CYS A 274 -0.01 -16.21 5.27
CA CYS A 274 -1.18 -17.08 5.13
C CYS A 274 -1.28 -17.71 3.74
N LEU A 275 -0.84 -17.01 2.68
CA LEU A 275 -0.77 -17.62 1.35
C LEU A 275 0.31 -18.68 1.27
N ASP A 276 1.47 -18.48 1.93
CA ASP A 276 2.51 -19.50 2.02
C ASP A 276 2.00 -20.74 2.79
N ASP A 277 1.30 -20.55 3.90
CA ASP A 277 0.67 -21.62 4.65
C ASP A 277 -0.41 -22.35 3.83
N ALA A 278 -1.23 -21.60 3.08
CA ALA A 278 -2.25 -22.16 2.18
C ALA A 278 -1.64 -23.05 1.07
N ARG A 279 -0.46 -22.69 0.53
CA ARG A 279 0.25 -23.51 -0.46
C ARG A 279 0.76 -24.82 0.11
N MET A 280 1.13 -24.84 1.40
CA MET A 280 1.64 -26.04 2.05
C MET A 280 0.52 -27.01 2.45
N ARG A 281 -0.72 -26.55 2.52
CA ARG A 281 -1.88 -27.39 2.85
C ARG A 281 -2.39 -28.09 1.61
N SER A 282 -2.62 -29.38 1.72
CA SER A 282 -3.16 -30.22 0.63
C SER A 282 -4.68 -30.17 0.50
N ASP A 283 -5.37 -29.54 1.46
CA ASP A 283 -6.84 -29.54 1.56
C ASP A 283 -7.51 -28.35 0.85
N GLU A 284 -6.72 -27.47 0.23
CA GLU A 284 -7.21 -26.24 -0.44
C GLU A 284 -8.09 -25.34 0.44
N GLU A 285 -7.99 -25.49 1.77
CA GLU A 285 -8.76 -24.64 2.68
C GLU A 285 -8.26 -23.21 2.67
N VAL A 286 -9.19 -22.28 2.92
CA VAL A 286 -8.87 -20.86 3.12
C VAL A 286 -8.19 -20.71 4.47
N VAL A 287 -7.03 -20.09 4.48
CA VAL A 287 -6.33 -19.76 5.73
C VAL A 287 -6.89 -18.47 6.30
N TYR A 288 -7.41 -18.52 7.51
CA TYR A 288 -7.81 -17.35 8.26
C TYR A 288 -6.61 -16.84 9.07
N ALA A 289 -6.26 -15.58 8.87
CA ALA A 289 -5.19 -14.94 9.62
C ALA A 289 -5.54 -14.88 11.12
N ASN A 290 -4.51 -14.81 11.93
CA ASN A 290 -4.62 -14.45 13.33
C ASN A 290 -3.33 -13.77 13.80
N ILE A 291 -3.38 -13.06 14.91
CA ILE A 291 -2.26 -12.30 15.43
C ILE A 291 -1.07 -13.20 15.83
N ASP A 292 -1.34 -14.44 16.27
CA ASP A 292 -0.30 -15.40 16.70
C ASP A 292 0.58 -15.81 15.51
N LEU A 293 0.01 -15.93 14.29
CA LEU A 293 0.77 -16.19 13.07
C LEU A 293 1.74 -15.04 12.77
N LEU A 294 1.31 -13.81 12.94
CA LEU A 294 2.15 -12.64 12.73
C LEU A 294 3.29 -12.57 13.76
N GLU A 295 2.99 -12.82 15.01
CA GLU A 295 3.98 -12.83 16.10
C GLU A 295 5.00 -13.95 15.92
N LYS A 296 4.54 -15.14 15.57
CA LYS A 296 5.41 -16.28 15.24
C LYS A 296 6.36 -15.93 14.10
N HIS A 297 5.85 -15.40 12.99
CA HIS A 297 6.66 -15.02 11.83
C HIS A 297 7.69 -13.91 12.17
N ARG A 298 7.29 -12.93 12.97
CA ARG A 298 8.22 -11.89 13.47
C ARG A 298 9.34 -12.49 14.29
N ARG A 299 9.01 -13.43 15.19
CA ARG A 299 9.98 -14.12 15.99
C ARG A 299 10.94 -14.96 15.13
N GLU A 300 10.43 -15.74 14.18
CA GLU A 300 11.23 -16.52 13.23
C GLU A 300 12.19 -15.62 12.43
N SER A 301 11.69 -14.51 11.89
CA SER A 301 12.50 -13.52 11.16
C SER A 301 13.61 -12.93 12.04
N ARG A 302 13.31 -12.68 13.31
CA ARG A 302 14.30 -12.17 14.27
C ARG A 302 15.37 -13.19 14.59
N ILE A 303 14.99 -14.46 14.78
CA ILE A 303 15.93 -15.57 14.99
C ILE A 303 16.88 -15.73 13.79
N ILE A 304 16.37 -15.63 12.57
CA ILE A 304 17.21 -15.69 11.36
C ILE A 304 18.25 -14.56 11.36
N GLN A 305 17.88 -13.34 11.73
CA GLN A 305 18.81 -12.22 11.85
C GLN A 305 19.87 -12.47 12.94
N ILE A 306 19.44 -12.96 14.10
CA ILE A 306 20.33 -13.31 15.21
C ILE A 306 21.32 -14.40 14.80
N MET A 307 20.86 -15.46 14.10
CA MET A 307 21.74 -16.52 13.58
C MET A 307 22.82 -15.96 12.65
N LYS A 308 22.46 -15.09 11.70
CA LYS A 308 23.42 -14.47 10.79
C LYS A 308 24.46 -13.63 11.53
N GLN A 309 24.03 -12.86 12.51
CA GLN A 309 24.92 -12.08 13.35
C GLN A 309 25.83 -12.98 14.19
N ALA A 310 25.26 -14.00 14.84
CA ALA A 310 26.01 -14.93 15.67
C ALA A 310 27.06 -15.73 14.88
N LEU A 311 26.82 -16.05 13.61
CA LEU A 311 27.83 -16.64 12.71
C LEU A 311 28.98 -15.65 12.43
N ALA A 312 28.63 -14.41 12.12
CA ALA A 312 29.64 -13.38 11.82
C ALA A 312 30.52 -13.00 13.03
N GLU A 313 29.93 -13.01 14.22
CA GLU A 313 30.59 -12.59 15.47
C GLU A 313 31.06 -13.77 16.33
N HIS A 314 30.94 -15.02 15.86
CA HIS A 314 31.30 -16.25 16.58
C HIS A 314 30.61 -16.39 17.94
N GLN A 315 29.33 -16.04 18.01
CA GLN A 315 28.56 -16.03 19.27
C GLN A 315 27.79 -17.32 19.53
N PHE A 316 27.85 -18.32 18.63
CA PHE A 316 27.37 -19.65 18.96
C PHE A 316 28.25 -20.32 20.00
N ALA A 317 27.64 -21.10 20.93
CA ALA A 317 28.35 -21.91 21.87
C ALA A 317 28.17 -23.40 21.56
N VAL A 318 29.21 -24.19 21.76
CA VAL A 318 29.15 -25.65 21.67
C VAL A 318 29.27 -26.26 23.06
N TYR A 319 28.25 -27.01 23.45
CA TYR A 319 28.21 -27.74 24.69
C TYR A 319 28.47 -29.21 24.40
N TYR A 320 29.15 -29.89 25.33
CA TYR A 320 29.47 -31.30 25.20
C TYR A 320 28.69 -32.12 26.20
N GLN A 321 27.82 -33.00 25.72
CA GLN A 321 27.09 -33.94 26.59
C GLN A 321 27.81 -35.27 26.61
N PRO A 322 28.40 -35.68 27.77
CA PRO A 322 29.13 -36.93 27.82
C PRO A 322 28.20 -38.14 27.73
N ILE A 323 28.64 -39.16 26.97
CA ILE A 323 27.94 -40.41 26.78
C ILE A 323 28.66 -41.50 27.54
N PHE A 324 27.96 -42.13 28.50
CA PHE A 324 28.48 -43.19 29.32
C PHE A 324 28.33 -44.55 28.62
N SER A 325 29.43 -45.29 28.48
CA SER A 325 29.40 -46.67 27.97
C SER A 325 29.15 -47.62 29.11
N VAL A 326 28.02 -48.30 29.07
CA VAL A 326 27.66 -49.36 30.04
C VAL A 326 28.62 -50.52 29.96
N GLU A 327 29.11 -50.85 28.77
CA GLU A 327 30.06 -51.94 28.55
C GLU A 327 31.46 -51.63 29.15
N LYS A 328 31.93 -50.41 28.91
CA LYS A 328 33.25 -49.99 29.39
C LYS A 328 33.23 -49.34 30.76
N GLN A 329 32.06 -49.13 31.37
CA GLN A 329 31.83 -48.52 32.67
C GLN A 329 32.53 -47.14 32.83
N ARG A 330 32.60 -46.38 31.73
CA ARG A 330 33.20 -45.04 31.70
C ARG A 330 32.56 -44.19 30.58
N PHE A 331 32.80 -42.90 30.63
CA PHE A 331 32.49 -41.99 29.53
C PHE A 331 33.46 -42.24 28.37
N THR A 332 32.95 -42.48 27.16
CA THR A 332 33.77 -42.83 25.98
C THR A 332 33.59 -41.87 24.81
N SER A 333 32.58 -41.05 24.85
CA SER A 333 32.29 -40.06 23.81
C SER A 333 31.45 -38.91 24.37
N ALA A 334 31.31 -37.87 23.63
CA ALA A 334 30.40 -36.79 23.92
C ALA A 334 29.68 -36.33 22.66
N GLU A 335 28.47 -35.90 22.81
CA GLU A 335 27.70 -35.24 21.73
C GLU A 335 27.97 -33.73 21.79
N ALA A 336 28.30 -33.15 20.63
CA ALA A 336 28.50 -31.69 20.51
C ALA A 336 27.16 -31.04 20.19
N LEU A 337 26.67 -30.23 21.09
CA LEU A 337 25.35 -29.59 21.01
C LEU A 337 25.48 -28.09 20.89
N VAL A 338 25.12 -27.56 19.73
CA VAL A 338 25.15 -26.13 19.46
C VAL A 338 24.07 -25.40 20.28
N ARG A 339 24.42 -24.21 20.78
CA ARG A 339 23.53 -23.35 21.58
C ARG A 339 23.59 -21.93 21.01
N LEU A 340 22.42 -21.29 21.00
CA LEU A 340 22.29 -19.90 20.60
C LEU A 340 21.65 -19.11 21.73
N GLN A 341 22.34 -18.06 22.15
CA GLN A 341 21.85 -17.14 23.19
C GLN A 341 22.01 -15.71 22.68
N ASN A 342 21.03 -14.88 22.94
CA ASN A 342 21.04 -13.48 22.55
C ASN A 342 20.44 -12.63 23.66
N ASP A 343 20.91 -11.38 23.82
CA ASP A 343 20.44 -10.48 24.88
C ASP A 343 18.95 -10.11 24.76
N GLU A 344 18.40 -10.12 23.55
CA GLU A 344 17.01 -9.74 23.28
C GLU A 344 16.04 -10.91 23.50
N LEU A 345 16.34 -12.09 22.94
CA LEU A 345 15.46 -13.25 22.99
C LEU A 345 15.85 -14.27 24.07
N GLY A 346 16.97 -14.06 24.75
CA GLY A 346 17.52 -15.01 25.73
C GLY A 346 18.02 -16.28 25.05
N PHE A 347 17.75 -17.43 25.68
CA PHE A 347 18.08 -18.75 25.12
C PHE A 347 17.09 -19.11 23.99
N ILE A 348 17.64 -19.43 22.81
CA ILE A 348 16.87 -19.88 21.64
C ILE A 348 17.09 -21.39 21.51
N SER A 349 16.00 -22.17 21.57
CA SER A 349 16.07 -23.63 21.50
C SER A 349 16.59 -24.12 20.14
N PRO A 350 17.43 -25.15 20.09
CA PRO A 350 17.78 -25.83 18.84
C PRO A 350 16.58 -26.29 18.03
N GLU A 351 15.52 -26.74 18.68
CA GLU A 351 14.26 -27.13 18.03
C GLU A 351 13.60 -25.96 17.28
N GLU A 352 13.88 -24.73 17.69
CA GLU A 352 13.35 -23.53 17.06
C GLU A 352 14.27 -23.01 15.94
N PHE A 353 15.59 -22.89 16.17
CA PHE A 353 16.47 -22.28 15.19
C PHE A 353 17.03 -23.26 14.13
N ILE A 354 17.17 -24.56 14.40
CA ILE A 354 17.72 -25.51 13.42
C ILE A 354 16.82 -25.61 12.20
N PRO A 355 15.49 -25.81 12.30
CA PRO A 355 14.61 -25.82 11.14
C PRO A 355 14.65 -24.51 10.33
N LEU A 356 14.78 -23.37 11.01
CA LEU A 356 14.94 -22.08 10.36
C LEU A 356 16.29 -21.96 9.64
N ALA A 357 17.36 -22.50 10.21
CA ALA A 357 18.67 -22.54 9.59
C ALA A 357 18.68 -23.42 8.34
N GLU A 358 18.02 -24.57 8.37
CA GLU A 358 17.86 -25.47 7.22
C GLU A 358 17.09 -24.78 6.09
N LYS A 359 15.92 -24.20 6.39
CA LYS A 359 15.08 -23.49 5.41
C LYS A 359 15.81 -22.29 4.77
N ASN A 360 16.71 -21.64 5.50
CA ASN A 360 17.44 -20.42 5.04
C ASN A 360 18.88 -20.69 4.59
N GLY A 361 19.32 -21.97 4.49
CA GLY A 361 20.65 -22.35 4.04
C GLY A 361 21.78 -22.05 5.04
N LEU A 362 21.48 -21.64 6.28
CA LEU A 362 22.47 -21.31 7.30
C LEU A 362 23.04 -22.55 8.01
N ILE A 363 22.37 -23.70 7.86
CA ILE A 363 22.74 -24.93 8.57
C ILE A 363 24.16 -25.41 8.24
N LEU A 364 24.62 -25.21 7.01
CA LEU A 364 25.97 -25.59 6.59
C LEU A 364 27.04 -24.75 7.30
N GLU A 365 26.84 -23.43 7.42
CA GLU A 365 27.77 -22.55 8.12
C GLU A 365 27.80 -22.83 9.62
N ILE A 366 26.63 -23.12 10.22
CA ILE A 366 26.52 -23.55 11.63
C ILE A 366 27.26 -24.88 11.83
N GLY A 367 27.09 -25.85 10.91
CA GLY A 367 27.78 -27.14 10.96
C GLY A 367 29.30 -27.00 10.87
N GLU A 368 29.80 -26.12 9.97
CA GLU A 368 31.22 -25.81 9.84
C GLU A 368 31.76 -25.17 11.13
N PHE A 369 31.02 -24.21 11.71
CA PHE A 369 31.36 -23.61 12.99
C PHE A 369 31.51 -24.66 14.08
N VAL A 370 30.50 -25.54 14.28
CA VAL A 370 30.52 -26.60 15.28
C VAL A 370 31.70 -27.53 15.06
N PHE A 371 31.95 -27.94 13.82
CA PHE A 371 33.08 -28.81 13.49
C PHE A 371 34.44 -28.17 13.87
N ARG A 372 34.63 -26.91 13.54
CA ARG A 372 35.86 -26.17 13.91
C ARG A 372 36.04 -26.09 15.43
N GLU A 373 34.97 -25.80 16.18
CA GLU A 373 34.99 -25.72 17.63
C GLU A 373 35.31 -27.08 18.27
N VAL A 374 34.75 -28.16 17.75
CA VAL A 374 35.08 -29.52 18.22
C VAL A 374 36.55 -29.86 17.97
N CYS A 375 37.08 -29.55 16.77
CA CYS A 375 38.49 -29.77 16.47
C CYS A 375 39.40 -28.96 17.42
N ARG A 376 39.04 -27.67 17.67
CA ARG A 376 39.76 -26.81 18.61
C ARG A 376 39.79 -27.38 20.02
N PHE A 377 38.62 -27.79 20.54
CA PHE A 377 38.46 -28.40 21.85
C PHE A 377 39.29 -29.67 22.00
N ILE A 378 39.30 -30.58 21.02
CA ILE A 378 40.09 -31.80 21.01
C ILE A 378 41.60 -31.48 21.12
N VAL A 379 42.07 -30.48 20.41
CA VAL A 379 43.49 -30.06 20.43
C VAL A 379 43.85 -29.38 21.75
N GLU A 380 43.06 -28.43 22.22
CA GLU A 380 43.31 -27.67 23.46
C GLU A 380 43.31 -28.60 24.68
N GLU A 381 42.38 -29.54 24.76
CA GLU A 381 42.30 -30.52 25.88
C GLU A 381 43.22 -31.72 25.71
N GLN A 382 44.02 -31.77 24.65
CA GLN A 382 44.97 -32.84 24.33
C GLN A 382 44.33 -34.26 24.37
N LEU A 383 43.08 -34.38 23.94
CA LEU A 383 42.33 -35.63 24.02
C LEU A 383 42.96 -36.75 23.16
N LEU A 384 43.60 -36.40 22.02
CA LEU A 384 44.30 -37.37 21.17
C LEU A 384 45.53 -38.00 21.87
N SER A 385 46.15 -37.33 22.84
CA SER A 385 47.35 -37.83 23.53
C SER A 385 47.00 -38.69 24.77
N ARG A 386 45.77 -38.61 25.24
CA ARG A 386 45.32 -39.35 26.45
C ARG A 386 44.95 -40.83 26.16
N GLY A 387 44.93 -41.25 24.88
CA GLY A 387 44.76 -42.66 24.46
C GLY A 387 43.39 -43.26 24.77
N ASP A 388 42.36 -42.40 24.89
CA ASP A 388 41.00 -42.78 25.24
C ASP A 388 40.05 -42.64 24.05
#